data_a0d629c6137c1a7f41395a3ef279175f
#
_entry.id   a0d629c6137c1a7f41395a3ef279175f
#
_cell.length_a   1.000
_cell.length_b   1.000
_cell.length_c   1.000
_cell.angle_alpha   90.00
_cell.angle_beta   90.00
_cell.angle_gamma   90.00
#
_symmetry.space_group_name_H-M   'P 1'
#
loop_
_entity.id
_entity.type
_entity.pdbx_description
1 polymer ?
#
loop_
_entity_poly.entity_id
_entity_poly.type
_entity_poly.pdbx_seq_one_letter_code
_entity_poly.pdbx_strand_id
1 'polypeptide(L)'
;APKTVSAKAFSKLGVDMPNYVYEGMWAEDTKDLNGTYDVDDFVTGFVRTEGSTITFNGAWAQNIGVSESYIDFIGTKAGARLNYGGDFTVYTTACGCLVDCKPKFPHTDHFENEINSFIRCIQTGEKLPSHIDTVIVTAKMMQAMYDSSARGEENKL
;
A
#
# COMPACT_ATOMS: atom_id res chain seq x y z
N ALA A 1 7.44 -15.51 -5.00
CA ALA A 1 6.12 -15.60 -4.36
C ALA A 1 6.25 -15.27 -2.87
N PRO A 2 5.22 -14.71 -2.22
CA PRO A 2 5.20 -14.54 -0.76
C PRO A 2 5.21 -15.90 -0.07
N LYS A 3 5.84 -15.97 1.11
CA LYS A 3 6.04 -17.21 1.88
C LYS A 3 5.43 -17.13 3.26
N THR A 4 5.72 -16.06 3.98
CA THR A 4 5.24 -15.85 5.35
C THR A 4 4.90 -14.39 5.60
N VAL A 5 4.02 -14.16 6.57
CA VAL A 5 3.58 -12.83 7.01
C VAL A 5 3.67 -12.75 8.52
N SER A 6 4.27 -11.66 9.02
CA SER A 6 4.16 -11.24 10.43
C SER A 6 3.54 -9.85 10.47
N ALA A 7 2.40 -9.71 11.11
CA ALA A 7 1.68 -8.44 11.16
C ALA A 7 0.98 -8.23 12.50
N LYS A 8 0.72 -6.96 12.80
CA LYS A 8 -0.14 -6.53 13.89
C LYS A 8 -1.07 -5.43 13.41
N ALA A 9 -2.35 -5.63 13.59
CA ALA A 9 -3.41 -4.67 13.34
C ALA A 9 -3.96 -4.13 14.66
N PHE A 10 -4.44 -2.90 14.63
CA PHE A 10 -4.96 -2.19 15.80
C PHE A 10 -6.24 -1.45 15.42
N SER A 11 -7.20 -1.43 16.36
CA SER A 11 -8.40 -0.63 16.31
C SER A 11 -8.42 0.22 17.60
N LYS A 12 -7.93 1.45 17.52
CA LYS A 12 -7.73 2.32 18.69
C LYS A 12 -8.30 3.72 18.54
N LEU A 13 -8.10 4.35 17.39
CA LEU A 13 -8.53 5.72 17.17
C LEU A 13 -9.99 5.79 16.72
N GLY A 14 -10.38 4.93 15.78
CA GLY A 14 -11.76 4.88 15.29
C GLY A 14 -12.81 4.50 16.34
N VAL A 15 -12.42 3.73 17.35
CA VAL A 15 -13.30 3.38 18.49
C VAL A 15 -13.43 4.51 19.53
N ASP A 16 -12.53 5.50 19.50
CA ASP A 16 -12.52 6.66 20.41
C ASP A 16 -12.87 7.96 19.67
N MET A 17 -13.87 7.92 18.83
CA MET A 17 -14.30 9.06 18.00
C MET A 17 -14.54 10.37 18.76
N PRO A 18 -15.05 10.41 20.01
CA PRO A 18 -15.20 11.65 20.74
C PRO A 18 -13.90 12.41 20.98
N ASN A 19 -12.79 11.68 21.17
CA ASN A 19 -11.48 12.24 21.51
C ASN A 19 -10.54 12.35 20.30
N TYR A 20 -10.94 11.81 19.14
CA TYR A 20 -10.13 11.83 17.94
C TYR A 20 -10.59 12.92 16.96
N VAL A 21 -9.66 13.81 16.58
CA VAL A 21 -9.88 14.81 15.53
C VAL A 21 -9.17 14.34 14.26
N TYR A 22 -9.94 14.20 13.19
CA TYR A 22 -9.45 13.78 11.89
C TYR A 22 -9.61 14.92 10.88
N GLU A 23 -8.52 15.25 10.19
CA GLU A 23 -8.51 16.15 9.05
C GLU A 23 -8.09 15.35 7.81
N GLY A 24 -8.85 15.43 6.74
CA GLY A 24 -8.52 14.74 5.50
C GLY A 24 -9.54 15.03 4.40
N MET A 25 -9.18 14.63 3.18
CA MET A 25 -9.98 14.88 1.97
C MET A 25 -11.41 14.34 2.07
N TRP A 26 -11.61 13.25 2.82
CA TRP A 26 -12.89 12.57 2.98
C TRP A 26 -13.52 12.78 4.36
N ALA A 27 -12.95 13.70 5.17
CA ALA A 27 -13.49 14.02 6.48
C ALA A 27 -14.78 14.82 6.32
N GLU A 28 -15.82 14.39 7.01
CA GLU A 28 -17.06 15.17 7.15
C GLU A 28 -17.00 16.02 8.41
N ASP A 29 -17.73 17.15 8.40
CA ASP A 29 -17.79 18.09 9.55
C ASP A 29 -18.50 17.47 10.76
N THR A 30 -19.32 16.44 10.53
CA THR A 30 -20.11 15.77 11.57
C THR A 30 -19.66 14.33 11.77
N LYS A 31 -19.48 13.93 13.03
CA LYS A 31 -19.18 12.56 13.43
C LYS A 31 -20.44 11.84 13.85
N ASP A 32 -20.66 10.64 13.35
CA ASP A 32 -21.66 9.73 13.92
C ASP A 32 -21.07 9.01 15.14
N LEU A 33 -21.37 9.52 16.32
CA LEU A 33 -20.91 8.95 17.59
C LEU A 33 -21.65 7.67 18.00
N ASN A 34 -22.73 7.31 17.28
CA ASN A 34 -23.55 6.12 17.56
C ASN A 34 -23.28 4.99 16.57
N GLY A 35 -22.41 5.23 15.59
CA GLY A 35 -22.03 4.23 14.61
C GLY A 35 -21.19 3.10 15.22
N THR A 36 -21.20 1.94 14.55
CA THR A 36 -20.31 0.83 14.90
C THR A 36 -19.01 0.98 14.15
N TYR A 37 -17.89 0.93 14.86
CA TYR A 37 -16.55 0.88 14.29
C TYR A 37 -15.93 -0.48 14.61
N ASP A 38 -15.92 -1.37 13.64
CA ASP A 38 -15.47 -2.77 13.75
C ASP A 38 -14.33 -3.14 12.82
N VAL A 39 -13.58 -2.13 12.34
CA VAL A 39 -12.42 -2.29 11.47
C VAL A 39 -11.14 -1.83 12.17
N ASP A 40 -9.99 -2.29 11.64
CA ASP A 40 -8.70 -1.80 12.11
C ASP A 40 -8.40 -0.41 11.52
N ASP A 41 -7.78 0.46 12.31
CA ASP A 41 -7.35 1.80 11.90
C ASP A 41 -5.86 1.87 11.58
N PHE A 42 -5.08 0.90 12.02
CA PHE A 42 -3.64 0.82 11.76
C PHE A 42 -3.16 -0.62 11.60
N VAL A 43 -2.26 -0.85 10.67
CA VAL A 43 -1.57 -2.13 10.48
C VAL A 43 -0.08 -1.92 10.24
N THR A 44 0.74 -2.77 10.82
CA THR A 44 2.19 -2.82 10.58
C THR A 44 2.67 -4.25 10.48
N GLY A 45 3.75 -4.47 9.75
CA GLY A 45 4.34 -5.79 9.63
C GLY A 45 5.27 -5.95 8.44
N PHE A 46 5.52 -7.21 8.11
CA PHE A 46 6.32 -7.56 6.95
C PHE A 46 5.90 -8.90 6.32
N VAL A 47 6.17 -9.02 5.04
CA VAL A 47 5.97 -10.23 4.24
C VAL A 47 7.34 -10.71 3.74
N ARG A 48 7.70 -11.94 4.02
CA ARG A 48 8.89 -12.58 3.43
C ARG A 48 8.54 -13.24 2.11
N THR A 49 9.39 -13.02 1.13
CA THR A 49 9.35 -13.71 -0.17
C THR A 49 10.62 -14.54 -0.35
N GLU A 50 10.78 -15.18 -1.50
CA GLU A 50 12.01 -15.96 -1.80
C GLU A 50 13.27 -15.10 -1.85
N GLY A 51 13.19 -13.86 -2.29
CA GLY A 51 14.37 -13.02 -2.53
C GLY A 51 14.27 -11.61 -1.97
N SER A 52 13.16 -11.28 -1.31
CA SER A 52 12.95 -9.95 -0.74
C SER A 52 12.04 -9.97 0.48
N THR A 53 12.00 -8.87 1.20
CA THR A 53 11.05 -8.63 2.27
C THR A 53 10.31 -7.34 1.98
N ILE A 54 9.00 -7.37 2.14
CA ILE A 54 8.13 -6.20 2.07
C ILE A 54 7.83 -5.80 3.50
N THR A 55 8.19 -4.59 3.90
CA THR A 55 7.72 -3.97 5.16
C THR A 55 6.59 -3.01 4.85
N PHE A 56 5.63 -2.92 5.72
CA PHE A 56 4.50 -2.03 5.53
C PHE A 56 4.01 -1.41 6.83
N ASN A 57 3.56 -0.18 6.71
CA ASN A 57 2.73 0.52 7.67
C ASN A 57 1.57 1.13 6.90
N GLY A 58 0.37 0.98 7.41
CA GLY A 58 -0.81 1.59 6.81
C GLY A 58 -1.79 2.02 7.90
N ALA A 59 -2.43 3.16 7.71
CA ALA A 59 -3.40 3.67 8.66
C ALA A 59 -4.51 4.45 7.96
N TRP A 60 -5.71 4.31 8.48
CA TRP A 60 -6.81 5.24 8.28
C TRP A 60 -6.58 6.52 9.08
N ALA A 61 -6.08 6.33 10.31
CA ALA A 61 -5.93 7.36 11.30
C ALA A 61 -4.68 7.08 12.13
N GLN A 62 -3.87 8.11 12.35
CA GLN A 62 -2.70 8.04 13.22
C GLN A 62 -2.29 9.45 13.65
N ASN A 63 -1.75 9.55 14.85
CA ASN A 63 -1.20 10.81 15.35
C ASN A 63 0.22 10.99 14.78
N ILE A 64 0.31 11.61 13.59
CA ILE A 64 1.55 11.82 12.85
C ILE A 64 1.60 13.26 12.33
N GLY A 65 2.79 13.85 12.29
CA GLY A 65 2.96 15.25 11.89
C GLY A 65 2.86 15.49 10.38
N VAL A 66 3.14 14.46 9.57
CA VAL A 66 3.07 14.55 8.10
C VAL A 66 2.39 13.30 7.57
N SER A 67 1.33 13.50 6.78
CA SER A 67 0.67 12.39 6.06
C SER A 67 1.43 12.09 4.77
N GLU A 68 1.97 10.89 4.66
CA GLU A 68 2.73 10.44 3.51
C GLU A 68 2.22 9.08 3.03
N SER A 69 2.19 8.91 1.70
CA SER A 69 1.91 7.62 1.07
C SER A 69 2.99 7.36 0.02
N TYR A 70 3.83 6.37 0.27
CA TYR A 70 4.97 6.07 -0.60
C TYR A 70 5.36 4.59 -0.59
N ILE A 71 6.15 4.21 -1.59
CA ILE A 71 6.82 2.92 -1.66
C ILE A 71 8.32 3.16 -1.87
N ASP A 72 9.14 2.63 -0.97
CA ASP A 72 10.59 2.57 -1.14
C ASP A 72 11.01 1.20 -1.69
N PHE A 73 11.71 1.21 -2.80
CA PHE A 73 12.38 0.06 -3.38
C PHE A 73 13.86 0.11 -3.01
N ILE A 74 14.32 -0.85 -2.21
CA ILE A 74 15.71 -0.90 -1.76
C ILE A 74 16.38 -2.09 -2.43
N GLY A 75 17.20 -1.82 -3.43
CA GLY A 75 17.91 -2.85 -4.20
C GLY A 75 19.42 -2.75 -4.02
N THR A 76 20.13 -3.78 -4.47
CA THR A 76 21.60 -3.87 -4.36
C THR A 76 22.34 -3.01 -5.39
N LYS A 77 21.70 -2.59 -6.48
CA LYS A 77 22.30 -1.77 -7.54
C LYS A 77 21.76 -0.35 -7.58
N ALA A 78 20.51 -0.17 -7.17
CA ALA A 78 19.81 1.11 -7.11
C ALA A 78 18.65 1.00 -6.15
N GLY A 79 18.13 2.14 -5.69
CA GLY A 79 16.88 2.25 -4.97
C GLY A 79 15.92 3.16 -5.72
N ALA A 80 14.67 3.20 -5.30
CA ALA A 80 13.71 4.16 -5.81
C ALA A 80 12.67 4.48 -4.75
N ARG A 81 12.14 5.70 -4.78
CA ARG A 81 10.93 6.10 -4.05
C ARG A 81 9.84 6.48 -5.02
N LEU A 82 8.70 5.91 -4.84
CA LEU A 82 7.45 6.29 -5.48
C LEU A 82 6.55 6.95 -4.44
N ASN A 83 6.31 8.27 -4.57
CA ASN A 83 5.31 8.96 -3.77
C ASN A 83 3.95 8.83 -4.46
N TYR A 84 2.92 8.44 -3.72
CA TYR A 84 1.59 8.28 -4.27
C TYR A 84 1.01 9.64 -4.68
N GLY A 85 0.66 9.77 -5.96
CA GLY A 85 0.21 11.05 -6.53
C GLY A 85 1.31 12.09 -6.75
N GLY A 86 2.58 11.70 -6.66
CA GLY A 86 3.72 12.61 -6.73
C GLY A 86 4.93 12.09 -7.49
N ASP A 87 6.10 12.48 -7.03
CA ASP A 87 7.38 12.22 -7.68
C ASP A 87 7.81 10.75 -7.62
N PHE A 88 8.46 10.30 -8.69
CA PHE A 88 9.27 9.09 -8.71
C PHE A 88 10.75 9.47 -8.77
N THR A 89 11.54 8.97 -7.82
CA THR A 89 12.98 9.25 -7.75
C THR A 89 13.76 7.95 -7.71
N VAL A 90 14.78 7.84 -8.53
CA VAL A 90 15.73 6.71 -8.54
C VAL A 90 17.03 7.17 -7.91
N TYR A 91 17.55 6.40 -6.95
CA TYR A 91 18.82 6.61 -6.26
C TYR A 91 19.83 5.61 -6.76
N THR A 92 20.94 6.07 -7.34
CA THR A 92 21.94 5.19 -7.95
C THR A 92 23.33 5.81 -7.91
N THR A 93 24.32 5.08 -8.45
CA THR A 93 25.68 5.59 -8.66
C THR A 93 25.94 5.72 -10.15
N ALA A 94 26.35 6.90 -10.60
CA ALA A 94 26.78 7.17 -11.96
C ALA A 94 28.05 8.04 -11.96
N CYS A 95 28.98 7.77 -12.83
CA CYS A 95 30.24 8.52 -12.96
C CYS A 95 31.01 8.64 -11.64
N GLY A 96 30.95 7.62 -10.78
CA GLY A 96 31.62 7.61 -9.46
C GLY A 96 30.93 8.47 -8.39
N CYS A 97 29.72 8.99 -8.65
CA CYS A 97 28.96 9.83 -7.72
C CYS A 97 27.62 9.19 -7.38
N LEU A 98 27.08 9.53 -6.20
CA LEU A 98 25.69 9.29 -5.88
C LEU A 98 24.81 10.24 -6.70
N VAL A 99 23.75 9.71 -7.30
CA VAL A 99 22.85 10.45 -8.21
C VAL A 99 21.41 10.19 -7.84
N ASP A 100 20.65 11.28 -7.74
CA ASP A 100 19.19 11.27 -7.67
C ASP A 100 18.64 11.60 -9.07
N CYS A 101 17.95 10.63 -9.65
CA CYS A 101 17.34 10.80 -10.98
C CYS A 101 15.83 10.88 -10.85
N LYS A 102 15.24 11.96 -11.36
CA LYS A 102 13.78 12.14 -11.45
C LYS A 102 13.34 12.01 -12.90
N PRO A 103 12.91 10.84 -13.36
CA PRO A 103 12.41 10.66 -14.71
C PRO A 103 11.16 11.51 -14.94
N LYS A 104 11.10 12.12 -16.13
CA LYS A 104 9.90 12.82 -16.58
C LYS A 104 9.07 11.89 -17.44
N PHE A 105 7.91 11.51 -16.95
CA PHE A 105 6.95 10.70 -17.69
C PHE A 105 6.00 11.62 -18.48
N PRO A 106 5.57 11.23 -19.69
CA PRO A 106 4.50 11.93 -20.37
C PRO A 106 3.22 11.88 -19.53
N HIS A 107 2.45 12.95 -19.56
CA HIS A 107 1.14 12.96 -18.91
C HIS A 107 0.22 11.94 -19.58
N THR A 108 -0.42 11.13 -18.78
CA THR A 108 -1.41 10.13 -19.22
C THR A 108 -2.64 10.19 -18.33
N ASP A 109 -3.80 10.07 -18.93
CA ASP A 109 -5.04 9.87 -18.18
C ASP A 109 -5.11 8.40 -17.73
N HIS A 110 -5.01 8.19 -16.43
CA HIS A 110 -4.99 6.85 -15.83
C HIS A 110 -6.32 6.12 -16.01
N PHE A 111 -7.43 6.85 -15.88
CA PHE A 111 -8.77 6.28 -16.02
C PHE A 111 -9.06 5.89 -17.48
N GLU A 112 -8.68 6.74 -18.43
CA GLU A 112 -8.80 6.43 -19.84
C GLU A 112 -7.98 5.19 -20.20
N ASN A 113 -6.74 5.10 -19.73
CA ASN A 113 -5.87 3.95 -19.95
C ASN A 113 -6.43 2.67 -19.34
N GLU A 114 -7.01 2.74 -18.14
CA GLU A 114 -7.65 1.60 -17.47
C GLU A 114 -8.84 1.09 -18.28
N ILE A 115 -9.75 1.98 -18.69
CA ILE A 115 -10.94 1.63 -19.47
C ILE A 115 -10.54 1.06 -20.83
N ASN A 116 -9.62 1.72 -21.55
CA ASN A 116 -9.15 1.24 -22.87
C ASN A 116 -8.47 -0.13 -22.76
N SER A 117 -7.70 -0.37 -21.71
CA SER A 117 -7.07 -1.66 -21.46
C SER A 117 -8.10 -2.75 -21.21
N PHE A 118 -9.14 -2.46 -20.44
CA PHE A 118 -10.23 -3.40 -20.18
C PHE A 118 -11.01 -3.73 -21.47
N ILE A 119 -11.36 -2.71 -22.27
CA ILE A 119 -12.04 -2.89 -23.57
C ILE A 119 -11.18 -3.76 -24.50
N ARG A 120 -9.88 -3.49 -24.58
CA ARG A 120 -8.96 -4.28 -25.41
C ARG A 120 -8.96 -5.74 -24.98
N CYS A 121 -8.92 -6.03 -23.70
CA CYS A 121 -8.96 -7.40 -23.20
C CYS A 121 -10.27 -8.14 -23.57
N ILE A 122 -11.40 -7.43 -23.54
CA ILE A 122 -12.67 -8.00 -24.02
C ILE A 122 -12.59 -8.34 -25.52
N GLN A 123 -12.01 -7.47 -26.33
CA GLN A 123 -11.92 -7.64 -27.77
C GLN A 123 -10.91 -8.71 -28.21
N THR A 124 -9.81 -8.84 -27.48
CA THR A 124 -8.69 -9.71 -27.86
C THR A 124 -8.63 -11.03 -27.09
N GLY A 125 -9.32 -11.12 -25.96
CA GLY A 125 -9.19 -12.26 -25.03
C GLY A 125 -7.90 -12.26 -24.23
N GLU A 126 -7.07 -11.21 -24.31
CA GLU A 126 -5.87 -11.06 -23.49
C GLU A 126 -6.23 -10.84 -22.02
N LYS A 127 -5.38 -11.27 -21.11
CA LYS A 127 -5.53 -10.99 -19.67
C LYS A 127 -4.83 -9.69 -19.29
N LEU A 128 -5.49 -8.87 -18.48
CA LEU A 128 -4.86 -7.70 -17.84
C LEU A 128 -3.73 -8.16 -16.89
N PRO A 129 -2.68 -7.35 -16.70
CA PRO A 129 -1.69 -7.56 -15.63
C PRO A 129 -2.34 -7.64 -14.24
N SER A 130 -3.43 -6.91 -14.03
CA SER A 130 -4.26 -6.91 -12.80
C SER A 130 -5.39 -7.96 -12.83
N HIS A 131 -5.29 -9.00 -13.66
CA HIS A 131 -6.27 -10.10 -13.71
C HIS A 131 -6.39 -10.77 -12.33
N ILE A 132 -7.60 -11.26 -11.99
CA ILE A 132 -7.88 -11.85 -10.68
C ILE A 132 -6.89 -12.96 -10.28
N ASP A 133 -6.44 -13.76 -11.22
CA ASP A 133 -5.44 -14.82 -10.97
C ASP A 133 -4.11 -14.25 -10.41
N THR A 134 -3.79 -12.99 -10.76
CA THR A 134 -2.57 -12.31 -10.31
C THR A 134 -2.80 -11.62 -8.97
N VAL A 135 -3.94 -10.92 -8.83
CA VAL A 135 -4.19 -10.09 -7.64
C VAL A 135 -4.72 -10.88 -6.44
N ILE A 136 -5.21 -12.10 -6.64
CA ILE A 136 -5.70 -12.94 -5.54
C ILE A 136 -4.61 -13.21 -4.47
N VAL A 137 -3.35 -13.14 -4.86
CA VAL A 137 -2.21 -13.26 -3.93
C VAL A 137 -2.23 -12.14 -2.90
N THR A 138 -2.59 -10.91 -3.31
CA THR A 138 -2.72 -9.76 -2.41
C THR A 138 -3.81 -10.00 -1.37
N ALA A 139 -4.98 -10.48 -1.79
CA ALA A 139 -6.06 -10.81 -0.86
C ALA A 139 -5.65 -11.91 0.15
N LYS A 140 -4.93 -12.93 -0.29
CA LYS A 140 -4.37 -13.97 0.60
C LYS A 140 -3.36 -13.39 1.59
N MET A 141 -2.49 -12.48 1.16
CA MET A 141 -1.56 -11.80 2.05
C MET A 141 -2.30 -10.96 3.10
N MET A 142 -3.34 -10.21 2.70
CA MET A 142 -4.15 -9.43 3.64
C MET A 142 -4.85 -10.33 4.67
N GLN A 143 -5.45 -11.44 4.25
CA GLN A 143 -6.03 -12.40 5.19
C GLN A 143 -4.98 -12.95 6.13
N ALA A 144 -3.79 -13.29 5.64
CA ALA A 144 -2.69 -13.78 6.46
C ALA A 144 -2.16 -12.73 7.46
N MET A 145 -2.29 -11.43 7.15
CA MET A 145 -1.98 -10.34 8.09
C MET A 145 -2.96 -10.34 9.27
N TYR A 146 -4.26 -10.47 9.01
CA TYR A 146 -5.28 -10.58 10.06
C TYR A 146 -5.05 -11.83 10.92
N ASP A 147 -4.79 -12.97 10.29
CA ASP A 147 -4.53 -14.22 11.01
C ASP A 147 -3.28 -14.13 11.89
N SER A 148 -2.20 -13.53 11.37
CA SER A 148 -0.96 -13.27 12.12
C SER A 148 -1.22 -12.33 13.29
N SER A 149 -1.95 -11.25 13.07
CA SER A 149 -2.32 -10.28 14.12
C SER A 149 -3.13 -10.93 15.24
N ALA A 150 -4.10 -11.76 14.89
CA ALA A 150 -4.99 -12.41 15.84
C ALA A 150 -4.24 -13.44 16.70
N ARG A 151 -3.33 -14.23 16.09
CA ARG A 151 -2.55 -15.25 16.79
C ARG A 151 -1.30 -14.72 17.48
N GLY A 152 -0.80 -13.56 17.08
CA GLY A 152 0.46 -13.00 17.59
C GLY A 152 1.71 -13.74 17.10
N GLU A 153 1.62 -14.44 15.98
CA GLU A 153 2.69 -15.25 15.39
C GLU A 153 2.78 -15.11 13.87
N GLU A 154 3.89 -15.58 13.29
CA GLU A 154 4.07 -15.60 11.84
C GLU A 154 3.11 -16.60 11.19
N ASN A 155 2.46 -16.19 10.10
CA ASN A 155 1.57 -17.01 9.30
C ASN A 155 2.22 -17.42 7.97
N LYS A 156 2.05 -18.68 7.56
CA LYS A 156 2.49 -19.18 6.25
C LYS A 156 1.40 -18.92 5.20
N LEU A 157 1.83 -18.63 3.98
CA LEU A 157 0.99 -18.40 2.78
C LEU A 157 1.00 -19.61 1.87
#